data_a7b6b701fd3e8747c1c52df90f510a77
#
_entry.id   a7b6b701fd3e8747c1c52df90f510a77
#
_cell.length_a   1.000
_cell.length_b   1.000
_cell.length_c   1.000
_cell.angle_alpha   90.00
_cell.angle_beta   90.00
_cell.angle_gamma   90.00
#
_symmetry.space_group_name_H-M   'P 1'
#
loop_
_entity.id
_entity.type
_entity.pdbx_description
1 polymer ?
#
loop_
_entity_poly.entity_id
_entity_poly.type
_entity_poly.pdbx_seq_one_letter_code
_entity_poly.pdbx_strand_id
1 'polypeptide(L)'
;MSPQLLFWIPAVLRLVLCLAGAGVVAFFFGPVAGLVVAVLGVAAMMITHLHYLYRLSSWLDDSGQSRLPDGWGAWTDVYARLYRMRRDDEKNQAELTEWLARFRQAMSLLPDGVVIMDDVLFLEWCNPAAQQHLGLRLDRDKGMRVTNLIRNPAFIDYIILGRYEQPLTLALQERKLIVQIIPFENRRQILVTHDVTESERIDMMRRDFVANASHELRTPLTVINGFLEIALSQPKLDEQTRAAHLTLMTEQGERMQNLIDDMLTLTRLESIDYPLRSEVVRVQALLEGIAEEGRALSAGKHRISLEVTGPDLKGNVDELRSAFTNLVTNAVRYTPADGRIMLRWESDDKGAHFSVQDTGIGISPEHISRLTERFYRVDKSRSRETQGTGLGLAIVRHVLLRHHATLDIQSVPDHGSTFTVYFPASQTIGDFVDAK
;
A
#
# COMPACT_ATOMS: atom_id res chain seq x y z
N MET A 1 34.45 22.88 -54.05
CA MET A 1 33.33 23.67 -54.62
C MET A 1 32.26 23.81 -53.54
N SER A 2 31.71 25.01 -53.34
CA SER A 2 30.67 25.20 -52.33
C SER A 2 29.39 24.43 -52.76
N PRO A 3 28.62 23.84 -51.80
CA PRO A 3 27.36 23.12 -52.11
C PRO A 3 26.36 23.96 -52.88
N GLN A 4 26.46 25.27 -52.79
CA GLN A 4 25.60 26.24 -53.50
C GLN A 4 25.92 26.28 -55.01
N LEU A 5 27.20 26.16 -55.41
CA LEU A 5 27.59 26.14 -56.82
C LEU A 5 27.10 24.87 -57.54
N LEU A 6 27.17 23.71 -56.88
CA LEU A 6 26.68 22.43 -57.41
C LEU A 6 25.17 22.44 -57.69
N PHE A 7 24.40 23.18 -56.92
CA PHE A 7 22.95 23.32 -57.13
C PHE A 7 22.57 24.03 -58.43
N TRP A 8 23.34 25.08 -58.78
CA TRP A 8 23.02 25.88 -59.99
C TRP A 8 23.57 25.34 -61.30
N ILE A 9 24.62 24.51 -61.23
CA ILE A 9 25.29 23.96 -62.44
C ILE A 9 24.30 23.30 -63.42
N PRO A 10 23.38 22.36 -63.02
CA PRO A 10 22.45 21.72 -63.92
C PRO A 10 21.46 22.69 -64.54
N ALA A 11 21.04 23.73 -63.86
CA ALA A 11 20.10 24.72 -64.35
C ALA A 11 20.77 25.63 -65.41
N VAL A 12 21.98 26.11 -65.11
CA VAL A 12 22.77 26.96 -65.97
C VAL A 12 23.17 26.17 -67.21
N LEU A 13 23.59 24.90 -67.14
CA LEU A 13 23.96 24.05 -68.26
C LEU A 13 22.79 23.84 -69.23
N ARG A 14 21.57 23.62 -68.72
CA ARG A 14 20.37 23.48 -69.57
C ARG A 14 20.04 24.76 -70.32
N LEU A 15 20.15 25.90 -69.66
CA LEU A 15 19.93 27.20 -70.27
C LEU A 15 20.95 27.43 -71.38
N VAL A 16 22.24 27.15 -71.15
CA VAL A 16 23.30 27.27 -72.13
C VAL A 16 23.06 26.33 -73.30
N LEU A 17 22.70 25.07 -73.11
CA LEU A 17 22.37 24.10 -74.16
C LEU A 17 21.15 24.54 -74.94
N CYS A 18 20.12 25.09 -74.32
CA CYS A 18 18.94 25.64 -74.97
C CYS A 18 19.32 26.83 -75.91
N LEU A 19 20.13 27.76 -75.38
CA LEU A 19 20.60 28.91 -76.20
C LEU A 19 21.56 28.50 -77.33
N ALA A 20 22.43 27.55 -77.09
CA ALA A 20 23.34 27.00 -78.09
C ALA A 20 22.54 26.32 -79.23
N GLY A 21 21.54 25.49 -78.90
CA GLY A 21 20.63 24.87 -79.86
C GLY A 21 19.84 25.89 -80.66
N ALA A 22 19.35 26.95 -80.05
CA ALA A 22 18.70 28.08 -80.70
C ALA A 22 19.66 28.81 -81.68
N GLY A 23 20.93 28.97 -81.25
CA GLY A 23 21.98 29.56 -82.10
C GLY A 23 22.26 28.72 -83.35
N VAL A 24 22.31 27.39 -83.24
CA VAL A 24 22.47 26.47 -84.38
C VAL A 24 21.28 26.59 -85.35
N VAL A 25 20.06 26.63 -84.83
CA VAL A 25 18.85 26.80 -85.67
C VAL A 25 18.86 28.18 -86.34
N ALA A 26 19.29 29.24 -85.64
CA ALA A 26 19.42 30.57 -86.24
C ALA A 26 20.43 30.62 -87.41
N PHE A 27 21.53 29.85 -87.34
CA PHE A 27 22.54 29.77 -88.38
C PHE A 27 22.02 29.08 -89.63
N PHE A 28 21.23 28.00 -89.47
CA PHE A 28 20.75 27.23 -90.66
C PHE A 28 19.41 27.72 -91.19
N PHE A 29 18.50 28.24 -90.38
CA PHE A 29 17.12 28.58 -90.73
C PHE A 29 16.78 30.07 -90.60
N GLY A 30 17.75 30.89 -90.25
CA GLY A 30 17.59 32.33 -90.04
C GLY A 30 17.27 32.76 -88.62
N PRO A 31 17.49 34.05 -88.26
CA PRO A 31 17.44 34.58 -86.93
C PRO A 31 16.05 34.47 -86.23
N VAL A 32 14.99 34.56 -87.01
CA VAL A 32 13.61 34.45 -86.49
C VAL A 32 13.31 33.03 -85.98
N ALA A 33 13.77 32.00 -86.72
CA ALA A 33 13.61 30.61 -86.39
C ALA A 33 14.37 30.30 -85.02
N GLY A 34 15.60 30.80 -84.91
CA GLY A 34 16.37 30.68 -83.72
C GLY A 34 15.72 31.36 -82.50
N LEU A 35 15.15 32.58 -82.70
CA LEU A 35 14.42 33.25 -81.62
C LEU A 35 13.20 32.47 -81.12
N VAL A 36 12.43 31.91 -82.07
CA VAL A 36 11.25 31.08 -81.74
C VAL A 36 11.66 29.86 -80.92
N VAL A 37 12.74 29.17 -81.29
CA VAL A 37 13.25 28.01 -80.52
C VAL A 37 13.74 28.42 -79.09
N ALA A 38 14.43 29.56 -79.01
CA ALA A 38 14.86 30.08 -77.71
C ALA A 38 13.66 30.38 -76.79
N VAL A 39 12.65 31.09 -77.30
CA VAL A 39 11.42 31.41 -76.51
C VAL A 39 10.67 30.18 -76.17
N LEU A 40 10.49 29.21 -77.08
CA LEU A 40 9.82 27.93 -76.72
C LEU A 40 10.60 27.12 -75.67
N GLY A 41 11.95 27.07 -75.82
CA GLY A 41 12.80 26.40 -74.83
C GLY A 41 12.73 27.01 -73.43
N VAL A 42 12.79 28.34 -73.34
CA VAL A 42 12.63 29.04 -72.02
C VAL A 42 11.21 28.86 -71.45
N ALA A 43 10.18 28.94 -72.34
CA ALA A 43 8.80 28.70 -71.90
C ALA A 43 8.60 27.27 -71.38
N ALA A 44 9.16 26.24 -72.05
CA ALA A 44 9.12 24.87 -71.59
C ALA A 44 9.82 24.68 -70.21
N MET A 45 10.99 25.34 -70.04
CA MET A 45 11.67 25.33 -68.73
C MET A 45 10.82 25.99 -67.65
N MET A 46 10.19 27.11 -67.94
CA MET A 46 9.33 27.82 -66.99
C MET A 46 8.10 26.99 -66.60
N ILE A 47 7.45 26.36 -67.54
CA ILE A 47 6.30 25.46 -67.29
C ILE A 47 6.73 24.28 -66.45
N THR A 48 7.91 23.72 -66.62
CA THR A 48 8.45 22.62 -65.85
C THR A 48 8.69 23.06 -64.38
N HIS A 49 9.26 24.23 -64.18
CA HIS A 49 9.45 24.78 -62.84
C HIS A 49 8.13 25.08 -62.13
N LEU A 50 7.14 25.64 -62.82
CA LEU A 50 5.80 25.88 -62.30
C LEU A 50 5.09 24.56 -61.92
N HIS A 51 5.26 23.53 -62.77
CA HIS A 51 4.73 22.20 -62.47
C HIS A 51 5.33 21.60 -61.17
N TYR A 52 6.65 21.70 -60.97
CA TYR A 52 7.27 21.23 -59.71
C TYR A 52 6.86 22.08 -58.50
N LEU A 53 6.72 23.40 -58.67
CA LEU A 53 6.18 24.27 -57.63
C LEU A 53 4.75 23.89 -57.22
N TYR A 54 3.88 23.65 -58.20
CA TYR A 54 2.53 23.21 -57.98
C TYR A 54 2.49 21.84 -57.23
N ARG A 55 3.30 20.88 -57.69
CA ARG A 55 3.42 19.58 -57.01
C ARG A 55 3.95 19.72 -55.59
N LEU A 56 4.87 20.64 -55.34
CA LEU A 56 5.35 20.93 -53.98
C LEU A 56 4.25 21.52 -53.11
N SER A 57 3.52 22.52 -53.62
CA SER A 57 2.39 23.11 -52.88
C SER A 57 1.33 22.07 -52.55
N SER A 58 0.92 21.25 -53.55
CA SER A 58 -0.06 20.19 -53.30
C SER A 58 0.43 19.13 -52.31
N TRP A 59 1.73 18.81 -52.28
CA TRP A 59 2.30 17.89 -51.31
C TRP A 59 2.38 18.49 -49.88
N LEU A 60 2.63 19.80 -49.77
CA LEU A 60 2.63 20.51 -48.50
C LEU A 60 1.23 20.64 -47.89
N ASP A 61 0.20 20.82 -48.75
CA ASP A 61 -1.20 20.95 -48.33
C ASP A 61 -1.81 19.58 -47.91
N ASP A 62 -1.33 18.48 -48.52
CA ASP A 62 -1.81 17.14 -48.21
C ASP A 62 -0.95 16.47 -47.12
N SER A 63 -1.39 16.58 -45.87
CA SER A 63 -0.69 16.00 -44.69
C SER A 63 -0.63 14.46 -44.69
N GLY A 64 -1.37 13.78 -45.59
CA GLY A 64 -1.48 12.30 -45.66
C GLY A 64 -0.57 11.63 -46.67
N GLN A 65 0.01 12.38 -47.64
CA GLN A 65 0.86 11.76 -48.65
C GLN A 65 2.27 11.43 -48.14
N SER A 66 2.53 10.15 -47.99
CA SER A 66 3.84 9.64 -47.55
C SER A 66 4.88 9.59 -48.65
N ARG A 67 4.47 9.68 -49.94
CA ARG A 67 5.39 9.59 -51.06
C ARG A 67 5.82 10.98 -51.55
N LEU A 68 7.13 11.16 -51.57
CA LEU A 68 7.77 12.35 -52.12
C LEU A 68 7.44 12.49 -53.62
N PRO A 69 7.07 13.67 -54.12
CA PRO A 69 6.99 13.88 -55.57
C PRO A 69 8.36 13.66 -56.21
N ASP A 70 8.41 12.92 -57.32
CA ASP A 70 9.64 12.76 -58.08
C ASP A 70 10.08 14.11 -58.63
N GLY A 71 11.28 14.53 -58.31
CA GLY A 71 11.89 15.77 -58.80
C GLY A 71 12.96 15.47 -59.84
N TRP A 72 13.23 16.43 -60.74
CA TRP A 72 14.32 16.34 -61.69
C TRP A 72 15.31 17.50 -61.52
N GLY A 73 16.61 17.17 -61.46
CA GLY A 73 17.66 18.17 -61.25
C GLY A 73 17.63 18.79 -59.86
N ALA A 74 17.67 20.13 -59.80
CA ALA A 74 17.67 20.88 -58.53
C ALA A 74 16.46 20.60 -57.63
N TRP A 75 15.32 20.26 -58.20
CA TRP A 75 14.08 19.93 -57.45
C TRP A 75 14.20 18.66 -56.63
N THR A 76 15.01 17.70 -57.06
CA THR A 76 15.28 16.47 -56.31
C THR A 76 15.91 16.78 -54.97
N ASP A 77 16.87 17.70 -54.93
CA ASP A 77 17.55 18.11 -53.67
C ASP A 77 16.64 18.91 -52.78
N VAL A 78 15.81 19.81 -53.33
CA VAL A 78 14.83 20.60 -52.55
C VAL A 78 13.82 19.68 -51.90
N TYR A 79 13.23 18.75 -52.63
CA TYR A 79 12.27 17.78 -52.10
C TYR A 79 12.92 16.89 -51.06
N ALA A 80 14.13 16.38 -51.30
CA ALA A 80 14.83 15.55 -50.32
C ALA A 80 15.17 16.27 -49.02
N ARG A 81 15.47 17.60 -49.08
CA ARG A 81 15.70 18.39 -47.85
C ARG A 81 14.42 18.65 -47.08
N LEU A 82 13.34 19.03 -47.75
CA LEU A 82 12.03 19.25 -47.13
C LEU A 82 11.48 17.96 -46.49
N TYR A 83 11.63 16.83 -47.19
CA TYR A 83 11.23 15.53 -46.66
C TYR A 83 12.00 15.16 -45.38
N ARG A 84 13.32 15.35 -45.37
CA ARG A 84 14.12 15.11 -44.17
C ARG A 84 13.67 16.00 -42.99
N MET A 85 13.50 17.29 -43.26
CA MET A 85 13.06 18.24 -42.24
C MET A 85 11.69 17.85 -41.64
N ARG A 86 10.70 17.51 -42.48
CA ARG A 86 9.38 17.04 -42.04
C ARG A 86 9.49 15.74 -41.24
N ARG A 87 10.27 14.78 -41.70
CA ARG A 87 10.47 13.51 -41.02
C ARG A 87 11.16 13.67 -39.68
N ASP A 88 12.11 14.59 -39.58
CA ASP A 88 12.79 14.90 -38.32
C ASP A 88 11.82 15.59 -37.35
N ASP A 89 10.96 16.49 -37.82
CA ASP A 89 9.91 17.11 -37.00
C ASP A 89 8.87 16.09 -36.52
N GLU A 90 8.38 15.22 -37.39
CA GLU A 90 7.46 14.13 -37.02
C GLU A 90 8.08 13.19 -35.99
N LYS A 91 9.37 12.85 -36.14
CA LYS A 91 10.11 12.02 -35.20
C LYS A 91 10.25 12.73 -33.84
N ASN A 92 10.63 14.00 -33.81
CA ASN A 92 10.77 14.78 -32.60
C ASN A 92 9.42 14.91 -31.88
N GLN A 93 8.32 15.13 -32.60
CA GLN A 93 6.97 15.18 -32.02
C GLN A 93 6.56 13.82 -31.43
N ALA A 94 6.85 12.72 -32.14
CA ALA A 94 6.57 11.37 -31.63
C ALA A 94 7.38 11.06 -30.39
N GLU A 95 8.69 11.37 -30.38
CA GLU A 95 9.56 11.19 -29.22
C GLU A 95 9.09 12.03 -28.03
N LEU A 96 8.69 13.30 -28.24
CA LEU A 96 8.15 14.16 -27.18
C LEU A 96 6.84 13.61 -26.62
N THR A 97 5.95 13.14 -27.51
CA THR A 97 4.67 12.55 -27.10
C THR A 97 4.88 11.28 -26.27
N GLU A 98 5.80 10.41 -26.72
CA GLU A 98 6.17 9.20 -25.97
C GLU A 98 6.80 9.53 -24.62
N TRP A 99 7.71 10.51 -24.59
CA TRP A 99 8.32 10.96 -23.35
C TRP A 99 7.29 11.50 -22.36
N LEU A 100 6.34 12.33 -22.81
CA LEU A 100 5.23 12.83 -21.98
C LEU A 100 4.33 11.72 -21.46
N ALA A 101 4.06 10.70 -22.29
CA ALA A 101 3.27 9.55 -21.85
C ALA A 101 4.00 8.75 -20.75
N ARG A 102 5.30 8.48 -20.93
CA ARG A 102 6.14 7.82 -19.95
C ARG A 102 6.24 8.63 -18.65
N PHE A 103 6.40 9.95 -18.76
CA PHE A 103 6.44 10.84 -17.58
C PHE A 103 5.12 10.78 -16.79
N ARG A 104 3.96 10.88 -17.48
CA ARG A 104 2.66 10.76 -16.83
C ARG A 104 2.48 9.41 -16.14
N GLN A 105 2.90 8.34 -16.80
CA GLN A 105 2.85 7.00 -16.22
C GLN A 105 3.74 6.89 -14.96
N ALA A 106 4.97 7.40 -15.01
CA ALA A 106 5.86 7.42 -13.86
C ALA A 106 5.24 8.21 -12.69
N MET A 107 4.68 9.40 -12.96
CA MET A 107 4.01 10.22 -11.95
C MET A 107 2.77 9.55 -11.36
N SER A 108 2.08 8.71 -12.14
CA SER A 108 0.90 7.98 -11.65
C SER A 108 1.24 6.81 -10.70
N LEU A 109 2.46 6.31 -10.75
CA LEU A 109 2.95 5.22 -9.90
C LEU A 109 3.56 5.72 -8.58
N LEU A 110 3.81 7.03 -8.45
CA LEU A 110 4.32 7.59 -7.20
C LEU A 110 3.28 7.48 -6.10
N PRO A 111 3.66 6.94 -4.91
CA PRO A 111 2.76 6.91 -3.75
C PRO A 111 2.55 8.30 -3.17
N ASP A 112 3.47 9.22 -3.40
CA ASP A 112 3.37 10.61 -2.96
C ASP A 112 2.47 11.42 -3.87
N GLY A 113 1.63 12.26 -3.25
CA GLY A 113 0.82 13.20 -3.99
C GLY A 113 1.65 14.41 -4.43
N VAL A 114 1.58 14.75 -5.70
CA VAL A 114 2.26 15.89 -6.30
C VAL A 114 1.22 16.80 -6.92
N VAL A 115 1.23 18.07 -6.53
CA VAL A 115 0.37 19.15 -7.07
C VAL A 115 1.24 20.25 -7.58
N ILE A 116 1.04 20.68 -8.80
CA ILE A 116 1.69 21.85 -9.41
C ILE A 116 0.72 23.03 -9.37
N MET A 117 1.19 24.15 -8.81
CA MET A 117 0.44 25.37 -8.66
C MET A 117 1.23 26.56 -9.25
N ASP A 118 0.52 27.59 -9.65
CA ASP A 118 1.14 28.88 -10.00
C ASP A 118 1.51 29.69 -8.73
N ASP A 119 2.05 30.89 -8.93
CA ASP A 119 2.45 31.81 -7.86
C ASP A 119 1.27 32.36 -7.04
N VAL A 120 0.05 32.21 -7.51
CA VAL A 120 -1.20 32.65 -6.85
C VAL A 120 -1.96 31.44 -6.27
N LEU A 121 -1.35 30.24 -6.30
CA LEU A 121 -1.87 28.97 -5.77
C LEU A 121 -3.04 28.38 -6.54
N PHE A 122 -3.16 28.64 -7.84
CA PHE A 122 -4.13 27.97 -8.69
C PHE A 122 -3.60 26.62 -9.14
N LEU A 123 -4.45 25.59 -9.06
CA LEU A 123 -4.13 24.22 -9.46
C LEU A 123 -3.90 24.12 -10.97
N GLU A 124 -2.66 23.84 -11.41
CA GLU A 124 -2.34 23.55 -12.81
C GLU A 124 -2.44 22.06 -13.12
N TRP A 125 -1.90 21.22 -12.24
CA TRP A 125 -1.85 19.77 -12.41
C TRP A 125 -1.68 19.04 -11.08
N CYS A 126 -2.17 17.81 -11.01
CA CYS A 126 -1.90 16.90 -9.90
C CYS A 126 -1.85 15.44 -10.38
N ASN A 127 -1.07 14.61 -9.68
CA ASN A 127 -1.03 13.17 -9.93
C ASN A 127 -2.20 12.44 -9.23
N PRO A 128 -2.46 11.15 -9.55
CA PRO A 128 -3.53 10.37 -8.93
C PRO A 128 -3.42 10.24 -7.41
N ALA A 129 -2.19 10.13 -6.87
CA ALA A 129 -1.99 10.08 -5.43
C ALA A 129 -2.46 11.37 -4.75
N ALA A 130 -2.14 12.55 -5.29
CA ALA A 130 -2.63 13.82 -4.76
C ALA A 130 -4.16 13.92 -4.82
N GLN A 131 -4.78 13.39 -5.89
CA GLN A 131 -6.25 13.34 -5.97
C GLN A 131 -6.84 12.52 -4.83
N GLN A 132 -6.23 11.38 -4.49
CA GLN A 132 -6.67 10.53 -3.39
C GLN A 132 -6.38 11.14 -2.01
N HIS A 133 -5.18 11.73 -1.83
CA HIS A 133 -4.75 12.32 -0.56
C HIS A 133 -5.57 13.54 -0.18
N LEU A 134 -5.83 14.41 -1.15
CA LEU A 134 -6.44 15.72 -0.93
C LEU A 134 -7.92 15.79 -1.35
N GLY A 135 -8.45 14.71 -1.94
CA GLY A 135 -9.82 14.66 -2.45
C GLY A 135 -10.03 15.53 -3.70
N LEU A 136 -8.97 15.78 -4.49
CA LEU A 136 -9.01 16.64 -5.68
C LEU A 136 -9.53 15.86 -6.90
N ARG A 137 -10.09 16.60 -7.86
CA ARG A 137 -10.47 16.11 -9.19
C ARG A 137 -9.92 17.05 -10.25
N LEU A 138 -8.88 16.63 -10.93
CA LEU A 138 -8.17 17.48 -11.89
C LEU A 138 -9.05 18.02 -13.02
N ASP A 139 -10.01 17.23 -13.49
CA ASP A 139 -10.98 17.60 -14.53
C ASP A 139 -11.90 18.77 -14.10
N ARG A 140 -12.22 18.86 -12.81
CA ARG A 140 -13.14 19.85 -12.24
C ARG A 140 -12.42 21.01 -11.54
N ASP A 141 -11.33 20.70 -10.84
CA ASP A 141 -10.71 21.62 -9.90
C ASP A 141 -9.52 22.38 -10.51
N LYS A 142 -9.13 22.07 -11.76
CA LYS A 142 -8.07 22.78 -12.49
C LYS A 142 -8.42 24.26 -12.60
N GLY A 143 -7.47 25.14 -12.27
CA GLY A 143 -7.66 26.59 -12.25
C GLY A 143 -8.41 27.09 -11.02
N MET A 144 -8.68 26.23 -10.02
CA MET A 144 -9.17 26.66 -8.73
C MET A 144 -8.02 26.88 -7.74
N ARG A 145 -8.22 27.77 -6.79
CA ARG A 145 -7.22 28.05 -5.77
C ARG A 145 -7.14 26.89 -4.78
N VAL A 146 -5.94 26.34 -4.55
CA VAL A 146 -5.74 25.15 -3.68
C VAL A 146 -6.24 25.40 -2.25
N THR A 147 -6.14 26.64 -1.74
CA THR A 147 -6.70 27.01 -0.43
C THR A 147 -8.22 26.90 -0.33
N ASN A 148 -8.94 26.97 -1.46
CA ASN A 148 -10.39 26.79 -1.50
C ASN A 148 -10.77 25.30 -1.55
N LEU A 149 -9.87 24.47 -2.05
CA LEU A 149 -10.03 23.02 -2.15
C LEU A 149 -9.65 22.36 -0.82
N ILE A 150 -8.52 22.74 -0.24
CA ILE A 150 -8.05 22.26 1.06
C ILE A 150 -8.44 23.26 2.15
N ARG A 151 -9.64 23.12 2.68
CA ARG A 151 -10.21 24.01 3.69
C ARG A 151 -9.76 23.65 5.11
N ASN A 152 -8.45 23.59 5.32
CA ASN A 152 -7.89 23.32 6.64
C ASN A 152 -7.17 24.56 7.18
N PRO A 153 -7.49 25.08 8.38
CA PRO A 153 -6.89 26.30 8.93
C PRO A 153 -5.36 26.19 9.01
N ALA A 154 -4.81 25.07 9.48
CA ALA A 154 -3.38 24.89 9.59
C ALA A 154 -2.66 24.94 8.22
N PHE A 155 -3.30 24.46 7.17
CA PHE A 155 -2.78 24.56 5.81
C PHE A 155 -2.82 25.99 5.27
N ILE A 156 -3.88 26.73 5.57
CA ILE A 156 -4.00 28.16 5.19
C ILE A 156 -2.94 28.98 5.89
N ASP A 157 -2.75 28.76 7.21
CA ASP A 157 -1.72 29.47 8.00
C ASP A 157 -0.32 29.13 7.48
N TYR A 158 -0.05 27.86 7.13
CA TYR A 158 1.22 27.42 6.55
C TYR A 158 1.56 28.17 5.26
N ILE A 159 0.58 28.38 4.40
CA ILE A 159 0.71 29.14 3.15
C ILE A 159 0.95 30.64 3.45
N ILE A 160 0.16 31.24 4.35
CA ILE A 160 0.26 32.65 4.68
C ILE A 160 1.63 32.98 5.31
N LEU A 161 2.13 32.12 6.19
CA LEU A 161 3.43 32.28 6.83
C LEU A 161 4.60 32.15 5.86
N GLY A 162 4.42 31.41 4.74
CA GLY A 162 5.47 31.24 3.72
C GLY A 162 6.73 30.51 4.21
N ARG A 163 6.68 29.84 5.35
CA ARG A 163 7.80 29.09 5.95
C ARG A 163 7.79 27.65 5.51
N TYR A 164 8.19 27.38 4.27
CA TYR A 164 8.13 26.05 3.66
C TYR A 164 9.32 25.15 4.01
N GLU A 165 10.26 25.62 4.84
CA GLU A 165 11.42 24.85 5.30
C GLU A 165 11.00 23.64 6.17
N GLN A 166 9.92 23.77 6.92
CA GLN A 166 9.38 22.70 7.76
C GLN A 166 8.10 22.15 7.14
N PRO A 167 8.01 20.82 6.98
CA PRO A 167 6.78 20.21 6.49
C PRO A 167 5.65 20.38 7.51
N LEU A 168 4.43 20.52 7.02
CA LEU A 168 3.22 20.58 7.83
C LEU A 168 2.60 19.18 7.96
N THR A 169 2.29 18.75 9.18
CA THR A 169 1.44 17.57 9.39
C THR A 169 -0.03 17.98 9.34
N LEU A 170 -0.78 17.39 8.45
CA LEU A 170 -2.18 17.70 8.19
C LEU A 170 -3.06 16.48 8.40
N ALA A 171 -4.07 16.59 9.26
CA ALA A 171 -5.14 15.60 9.35
C ALA A 171 -6.27 15.99 8.40
N LEU A 172 -6.55 15.15 7.41
CA LEU A 172 -7.59 15.37 6.41
C LEU A 172 -8.46 14.12 6.29
N GLN A 173 -9.75 14.23 6.64
CA GLN A 173 -10.66 13.10 6.73
C GLN A 173 -10.09 12.01 7.67
N GLU A 174 -9.82 10.81 7.16
CA GLU A 174 -9.24 9.69 7.92
C GLU A 174 -7.73 9.55 7.71
N ARG A 175 -7.10 10.49 6.97
CA ARG A 175 -5.68 10.42 6.60
C ARG A 175 -4.86 11.43 7.37
N LYS A 176 -3.63 11.04 7.68
CA LYS A 176 -2.60 11.92 8.23
C LYS A 176 -1.52 12.12 7.16
N LEU A 177 -1.41 13.34 6.68
CA LEU A 177 -0.52 13.70 5.59
C LEU A 177 0.62 14.58 6.09
N ILE A 178 1.81 14.35 5.62
CA ILE A 178 2.90 15.32 5.67
C ILE A 178 2.86 16.10 4.37
N VAL A 179 2.77 17.42 4.48
CA VAL A 179 2.60 18.33 3.35
C VAL A 179 3.79 19.28 3.32
N GLN A 180 4.42 19.42 2.16
CA GLN A 180 5.52 20.34 1.94
C GLN A 180 5.33 21.10 0.64
N ILE A 181 5.59 22.41 0.66
CA ILE A 181 5.60 23.27 -0.53
C ILE A 181 7.04 23.52 -0.92
N ILE A 182 7.37 23.28 -2.19
CA ILE A 182 8.69 23.45 -2.76
C ILE A 182 8.59 24.48 -3.89
N PRO A 183 9.32 25.60 -3.83
CA PRO A 183 9.39 26.54 -4.95
C PRO A 183 9.97 25.86 -6.19
N PHE A 184 9.36 26.11 -7.34
CA PHE A 184 9.74 25.54 -8.64
C PHE A 184 9.88 26.67 -9.68
N GLU A 185 10.43 26.38 -10.83
CA GLU A 185 10.76 27.35 -11.89
C GLU A 185 9.64 28.36 -12.19
N ASN A 186 10.02 29.60 -12.59
CA ASN A 186 9.10 30.65 -13.07
C ASN A 186 7.92 31.00 -12.14
N ARG A 187 8.16 31.11 -10.82
CA ARG A 187 7.14 31.39 -9.80
C ARG A 187 6.10 30.28 -9.59
N ARG A 188 6.35 29.06 -10.03
CA ARG A 188 5.51 27.90 -9.73
C ARG A 188 5.89 27.30 -8.38
N GLN A 189 4.95 26.58 -7.80
CA GLN A 189 5.15 25.87 -6.55
C GLN A 189 4.68 24.41 -6.72
N ILE A 190 5.42 23.51 -6.11
CA ILE A 190 5.03 22.09 -6.03
C ILE A 190 4.62 21.82 -4.60
N LEU A 191 3.40 21.34 -4.41
CA LEU A 191 2.91 20.79 -3.15
C LEU A 191 3.11 19.28 -3.19
N VAL A 192 3.92 18.76 -2.28
CA VAL A 192 4.12 17.31 -2.09
C VAL A 192 3.32 16.87 -0.86
N THR A 193 2.62 15.76 -0.98
CA THR A 193 1.89 15.15 0.13
C THR A 193 2.31 13.71 0.32
N HIS A 194 2.73 13.35 1.52
CA HIS A 194 3.08 11.99 1.91
C HIS A 194 2.05 11.44 2.89
N ASP A 195 1.43 10.31 2.60
CA ASP A 195 0.47 9.66 3.50
C ASP A 195 1.23 8.85 4.57
N VAL A 196 1.15 9.32 5.80
CA VAL A 196 1.79 8.69 6.97
C VAL A 196 0.78 8.01 7.89
N THR A 197 -0.45 7.83 7.44
CA THR A 197 -1.54 7.31 8.26
C THR A 197 -1.20 5.96 8.88
N GLU A 198 -0.72 5.02 8.08
CA GLU A 198 -0.38 3.68 8.55
C GLU A 198 0.87 3.69 9.44
N SER A 199 1.91 4.44 9.06
CA SER A 199 3.12 4.59 9.87
C SER A 199 2.83 5.19 11.25
N GLU A 200 2.04 6.26 11.30
CA GLU A 200 1.64 6.90 12.55
C GLU A 200 0.75 5.98 13.40
N ARG A 201 -0.12 5.18 12.76
CA ARG A 201 -0.93 4.19 13.45
C ARG A 201 -0.08 3.11 14.10
N ILE A 202 0.93 2.62 13.40
CA ILE A 202 1.89 1.65 13.94
C ILE A 202 2.66 2.25 15.11
N ASP A 203 3.16 3.49 14.98
CA ASP A 203 3.89 4.18 16.03
C ASP A 203 3.01 4.47 17.27
N MET A 204 1.75 4.79 17.06
CA MET A 204 0.79 4.97 18.15
C MET A 204 0.54 3.64 18.86
N MET A 205 0.26 2.57 18.12
CA MET A 205 0.10 1.22 18.71
C MET A 205 1.32 0.78 19.49
N ARG A 206 2.54 1.10 19.02
CA ARG A 206 3.78 0.79 19.74
C ARG A 206 3.93 1.59 21.04
N ARG A 207 3.62 2.89 21.01
CA ARG A 207 3.62 3.74 22.23
C ARG A 207 2.61 3.27 23.24
N ASP A 208 1.39 2.96 22.81
CA ASP A 208 0.33 2.46 23.69
C ASP A 208 0.69 1.09 24.28
N PHE A 209 1.35 0.23 23.50
CA PHE A 209 1.85 -1.06 23.98
C PHE A 209 2.86 -0.88 25.13
N VAL A 210 3.86 0.00 24.95
CA VAL A 210 4.88 0.27 25.97
C VAL A 210 4.25 0.92 27.23
N ALA A 211 3.33 1.86 27.05
CA ALA A 211 2.65 2.52 28.15
C ALA A 211 1.80 1.54 28.97
N ASN A 212 0.99 0.72 28.29
CA ASN A 212 0.14 -0.28 28.94
C ASN A 212 0.97 -1.36 29.63
N ALA A 213 2.05 -1.85 29.01
CA ALA A 213 2.97 -2.79 29.61
C ALA A 213 3.57 -2.25 30.93
N SER A 214 4.00 -0.99 30.91
CA SER A 214 4.56 -0.32 32.09
C SER A 214 3.54 -0.21 33.21
N HIS A 215 2.28 0.07 32.89
CA HIS A 215 1.20 0.13 33.88
C HIS A 215 0.86 -1.24 34.44
N GLU A 216 0.74 -2.28 33.60
CA GLU A 216 0.42 -3.65 34.04
C GLU A 216 1.55 -4.30 34.87
N LEU A 217 2.82 -3.91 34.63
CA LEU A 217 3.96 -4.35 35.48
C LEU A 217 4.08 -3.57 36.79
N ARG A 218 3.76 -2.26 36.79
CA ARG A 218 3.88 -1.42 37.98
C ARG A 218 2.92 -1.86 39.08
N THR A 219 1.70 -2.24 38.76
CA THR A 219 0.67 -2.62 39.73
C THR A 219 1.08 -3.81 40.59
N PRO A 220 1.46 -4.98 40.06
CA PRO A 220 1.91 -6.11 40.88
C PRO A 220 3.18 -5.79 41.65
N LEU A 221 4.12 -5.04 41.06
CA LEU A 221 5.35 -4.61 41.76
C LEU A 221 5.04 -3.74 42.98
N THR A 222 4.07 -2.83 42.89
CA THR A 222 3.64 -2.00 44.04
C THR A 222 3.04 -2.87 45.15
N VAL A 223 2.29 -3.92 44.79
CA VAL A 223 1.72 -4.86 45.78
C VAL A 223 2.83 -5.64 46.49
N ILE A 224 3.80 -6.17 45.70
CA ILE A 224 4.95 -6.90 46.28
C ILE A 224 5.73 -5.98 47.25
N ASN A 225 6.08 -4.75 46.80
CA ASN A 225 6.81 -3.80 47.64
C ASN A 225 6.02 -3.43 48.93
N GLY A 226 4.69 -3.26 48.82
CA GLY A 226 3.87 -2.97 49.98
C GLY A 226 3.90 -4.11 51.04
N PHE A 227 3.83 -5.37 50.62
CA PHE A 227 3.96 -6.50 51.55
C PHE A 227 5.38 -6.64 52.10
N LEU A 228 6.41 -6.31 51.34
CA LEU A 228 7.79 -6.26 51.81
C LEU A 228 7.98 -5.18 52.88
N GLU A 229 7.41 -3.98 52.70
CA GLU A 229 7.45 -2.91 53.70
C GLU A 229 6.74 -3.31 54.98
N ILE A 230 5.58 -3.99 54.90
CA ILE A 230 4.87 -4.53 56.05
C ILE A 230 5.73 -5.57 56.79
N ALA A 231 6.35 -6.50 56.07
CA ALA A 231 7.20 -7.52 56.62
C ALA A 231 8.44 -6.95 57.32
N LEU A 232 9.00 -5.85 56.80
CA LEU A 232 10.14 -5.15 57.41
C LEU A 232 9.74 -4.31 58.65
N SER A 233 8.55 -3.69 58.60
CA SER A 233 8.08 -2.79 59.67
C SER A 233 7.45 -3.56 60.87
N GLN A 234 6.94 -4.78 60.64
CA GLN A 234 6.26 -5.59 61.63
C GLN A 234 6.91 -6.97 61.81
N PRO A 235 8.07 -7.08 62.47
CA PRO A 235 8.80 -8.34 62.59
C PRO A 235 8.08 -9.41 63.42
N LYS A 236 6.98 -9.07 64.12
CA LYS A 236 6.16 -10.00 64.95
C LYS A 236 4.83 -10.36 64.30
N LEU A 237 4.75 -10.38 62.97
CA LEU A 237 3.60 -10.94 62.27
C LEU A 237 3.41 -12.42 62.63
N ASP A 238 2.15 -12.81 62.86
CA ASP A 238 1.84 -14.23 63.02
C ASP A 238 2.17 -15.03 61.78
N GLU A 239 2.46 -16.32 61.92
CA GLU A 239 2.91 -17.21 60.88
C GLU A 239 1.88 -17.34 59.73
N GLN A 240 0.58 -17.33 60.09
CA GLN A 240 -0.50 -17.48 59.12
C GLN A 240 -0.61 -16.23 58.23
N THR A 241 -0.55 -15.02 58.80
CA THR A 241 -0.55 -13.75 58.07
C THR A 241 0.71 -13.63 57.18
N ARG A 242 1.89 -14.05 57.70
CA ARG A 242 3.13 -14.06 56.92
C ARG A 242 3.04 -15.00 55.74
N ALA A 243 2.54 -16.21 55.91
CA ALA A 243 2.33 -17.17 54.84
C ALA A 243 1.35 -16.63 53.77
N ALA A 244 0.24 -16.00 54.19
CA ALA A 244 -0.70 -15.38 53.29
C ALA A 244 -0.05 -14.24 52.42
N HIS A 245 0.78 -13.38 53.08
CA HIS A 245 1.49 -12.32 52.34
C HIS A 245 2.47 -12.90 51.31
N LEU A 246 3.24 -13.96 51.69
CA LEU A 246 4.17 -14.63 50.75
C LEU A 246 3.43 -15.27 49.58
N THR A 247 2.29 -15.90 49.82
CA THR A 247 1.44 -16.46 48.76
C THR A 247 1.00 -15.37 47.78
N LEU A 248 0.47 -14.24 48.30
CA LEU A 248 0.07 -13.11 47.44
C LEU A 248 1.24 -12.53 46.65
N MET A 249 2.43 -12.42 47.25
CA MET A 249 3.64 -11.94 46.53
C MET A 249 4.05 -12.91 45.45
N THR A 250 3.99 -14.24 45.70
CA THR A 250 4.28 -15.27 44.69
C THR A 250 3.30 -15.18 43.52
N GLU A 251 2.00 -15.07 43.79
CA GLU A 251 0.98 -14.88 42.74
C GLU A 251 1.23 -13.63 41.88
N GLN A 252 1.66 -12.51 42.51
CA GLN A 252 2.01 -11.31 41.75
C GLN A 252 3.28 -11.49 40.90
N GLY A 253 4.27 -12.25 41.41
CA GLY A 253 5.49 -12.60 40.68
C GLY A 253 5.18 -13.47 39.45
N GLU A 254 4.36 -14.50 39.61
CA GLU A 254 3.90 -15.38 38.52
C GLU A 254 3.10 -14.58 37.47
N ARG A 255 2.25 -13.66 37.92
CA ARG A 255 1.51 -12.77 37.03
C ARG A 255 2.43 -11.90 36.19
N MET A 256 3.49 -11.32 36.79
CA MET A 256 4.50 -10.54 36.04
C MET A 256 5.25 -11.39 35.04
N GLN A 257 5.64 -12.61 35.46
CA GLN A 257 6.33 -13.55 34.55
C GLN A 257 5.47 -13.89 33.34
N ASN A 258 4.21 -14.27 33.51
CA ASN A 258 3.26 -14.56 32.44
C ASN A 258 3.07 -13.35 31.50
N LEU A 259 3.02 -12.13 32.06
CA LEU A 259 2.91 -10.91 31.24
C LEU A 259 4.14 -10.71 30.36
N ILE A 260 5.34 -10.92 30.91
CA ILE A 260 6.61 -10.80 30.15
C ILE A 260 6.66 -11.86 29.05
N ASP A 261 6.30 -13.11 29.35
CA ASP A 261 6.31 -14.21 28.38
C ASP A 261 5.30 -13.98 27.24
N ASP A 262 4.10 -13.47 27.57
CA ASP A 262 3.10 -13.06 26.57
C ASP A 262 3.64 -11.93 25.67
N MET A 263 4.32 -10.93 26.25
CA MET A 263 4.93 -9.81 25.49
C MET A 263 6.04 -10.30 24.57
N LEU A 264 6.93 -11.18 25.06
CA LEU A 264 8.01 -11.75 24.24
C LEU A 264 7.45 -12.62 23.09
N THR A 265 6.42 -13.40 23.38
CA THR A 265 5.72 -14.21 22.38
C THR A 265 5.10 -13.32 21.30
N LEU A 266 4.37 -12.28 21.71
CA LEU A 266 3.77 -11.34 20.77
C LEU A 266 4.82 -10.64 19.89
N THR A 267 5.93 -10.18 20.50
CA THR A 267 7.03 -9.52 19.77
C THR A 267 7.66 -10.46 18.75
N ARG A 268 7.83 -11.75 19.08
CA ARG A 268 8.33 -12.77 18.14
C ARG A 268 7.37 -12.99 16.98
N LEU A 269 6.07 -13.11 17.26
CA LEU A 269 5.04 -13.33 16.25
C LEU A 269 4.88 -12.15 15.27
N GLU A 270 5.21 -10.94 15.69
CA GLU A 270 5.17 -9.71 14.88
C GLU A 270 6.43 -9.47 14.06
N SER A 271 7.52 -10.17 14.38
CA SER A 271 8.78 -10.01 13.67
C SER A 271 8.71 -10.66 12.27
N ILE A 272 9.05 -9.85 11.24
CA ILE A 272 9.15 -10.33 9.85
C ILE A 272 10.28 -11.37 9.70
N ASP A 273 11.33 -11.24 10.51
CA ASP A 273 12.51 -12.11 10.47
C ASP A 273 12.30 -13.48 11.15
N TYR A 274 11.12 -13.71 11.76
CA TYR A 274 10.80 -14.96 12.41
C TYR A 274 10.03 -15.90 11.47
N PRO A 275 10.72 -16.80 10.72
CA PRO A 275 10.06 -17.65 9.73
C PRO A 275 9.13 -18.67 10.42
N LEU A 276 7.97 -18.90 9.82
CA LEU A 276 7.06 -19.94 10.26
C LEU A 276 7.72 -21.33 9.98
N ARG A 277 8.09 -22.03 11.05
CA ARG A 277 8.50 -23.43 10.95
C ARG A 277 7.25 -24.27 10.81
N SER A 278 6.98 -24.72 9.60
CA SER A 278 5.81 -25.52 9.29
C SER A 278 6.16 -27.01 9.36
N GLU A 279 5.54 -27.71 10.29
CA GLU A 279 5.66 -29.16 10.50
C GLU A 279 4.28 -29.79 10.60
N VAL A 280 4.22 -31.13 10.62
CA VAL A 280 2.97 -31.86 10.84
C VAL A 280 2.63 -31.83 12.31
N VAL A 281 1.53 -31.18 12.66
CA VAL A 281 1.03 -31.08 14.03
C VAL A 281 -0.04 -32.12 14.25
N ARG A 282 0.23 -33.05 15.16
CA ARG A 282 -0.76 -34.06 15.60
C ARG A 282 -1.79 -33.39 16.51
N VAL A 283 -2.90 -32.97 15.91
CA VAL A 283 -3.89 -32.11 16.61
C VAL A 283 -4.53 -32.87 17.77
N GLN A 284 -4.80 -34.14 17.64
CA GLN A 284 -5.37 -34.93 18.74
C GLN A 284 -4.49 -34.86 19.99
N ALA A 285 -3.21 -35.20 19.88
CA ALA A 285 -2.27 -35.19 21.01
C ALA A 285 -2.08 -33.79 21.59
N LEU A 286 -2.07 -32.77 20.73
CA LEU A 286 -1.99 -31.36 21.13
C LEU A 286 -3.20 -30.96 21.99
N LEU A 287 -4.41 -31.26 21.54
CA LEU A 287 -5.65 -30.90 22.21
C LEU A 287 -5.89 -31.71 23.49
N GLU A 288 -5.50 -32.99 23.53
CA GLU A 288 -5.51 -33.80 24.72
C GLU A 288 -4.66 -33.18 25.84
N GLY A 289 -3.41 -32.73 25.50
CA GLY A 289 -2.55 -32.04 26.45
C GLY A 289 -3.15 -30.71 26.95
N ILE A 290 -3.72 -29.91 26.04
CA ILE A 290 -4.36 -28.64 26.38
C ILE A 290 -5.61 -28.85 27.25
N ALA A 291 -6.39 -29.88 26.97
CA ALA A 291 -7.55 -30.22 27.78
C ALA A 291 -7.16 -30.66 29.20
N GLU A 292 -6.05 -31.39 29.36
CA GLU A 292 -5.50 -31.74 30.68
C GLU A 292 -5.02 -30.52 31.44
N GLU A 293 -4.27 -29.62 30.80
CA GLU A 293 -3.88 -28.33 31.36
C GLU A 293 -5.10 -27.51 31.81
N GLY A 294 -6.15 -27.46 30.98
CA GLY A 294 -7.42 -26.80 31.30
C GLY A 294 -8.13 -27.41 32.50
N ARG A 295 -8.15 -28.77 32.62
CA ARG A 295 -8.72 -29.47 33.78
C ARG A 295 -7.94 -29.18 35.08
N ALA A 296 -6.60 -29.15 34.97
CA ALA A 296 -5.74 -28.79 36.11
C ALA A 296 -6.00 -27.36 36.56
N LEU A 297 -6.06 -26.39 35.63
CA LEU A 297 -6.37 -24.99 35.96
C LEU A 297 -7.77 -24.82 36.53
N SER A 298 -8.74 -25.59 36.07
CA SER A 298 -10.11 -25.59 36.58
C SER A 298 -10.22 -26.07 38.03
N ALA A 299 -9.25 -26.86 38.51
CA ALA A 299 -9.27 -27.48 39.84
C ALA A 299 -10.62 -28.16 40.18
N GLY A 300 -11.24 -28.80 39.17
CA GLY A 300 -12.52 -29.51 39.33
C GLY A 300 -13.77 -28.62 39.35
N LYS A 301 -13.63 -27.31 39.14
CA LYS A 301 -14.76 -26.34 39.13
C LYS A 301 -15.63 -26.43 37.87
N HIS A 302 -15.12 -27.00 36.74
CA HIS A 302 -15.82 -27.02 35.46
C HIS A 302 -15.83 -28.43 34.90
N ARG A 303 -16.82 -28.72 34.03
CA ARG A 303 -16.88 -29.92 33.21
C ARG A 303 -16.25 -29.65 31.85
N ILE A 304 -15.03 -30.15 31.63
CA ILE A 304 -14.30 -29.96 30.37
C ILE A 304 -14.37 -31.24 29.55
N SER A 305 -14.99 -31.18 28.36
CA SER A 305 -15.06 -32.24 27.38
C SER A 305 -14.23 -31.91 26.14
N LEU A 306 -13.72 -32.96 25.47
CA LEU A 306 -12.94 -32.84 24.24
C LEU A 306 -13.50 -33.83 23.21
N GLU A 307 -13.81 -33.36 22.01
CA GLU A 307 -14.20 -34.12 20.85
C GLU A 307 -13.21 -33.83 19.71
N VAL A 308 -12.60 -34.87 19.13
CA VAL A 308 -11.61 -34.73 18.05
C VAL A 308 -12.00 -35.66 16.92
N THR A 309 -12.39 -35.10 15.79
CA THR A 309 -12.78 -35.84 14.57
C THR A 309 -12.09 -35.35 13.31
N GLY A 310 -11.38 -34.22 13.38
CA GLY A 310 -10.71 -33.60 12.23
C GLY A 310 -9.29 -34.11 11.98
N PRO A 311 -8.69 -33.73 10.84
CA PRO A 311 -7.36 -34.16 10.41
C PRO A 311 -6.24 -33.44 11.18
N ASP A 312 -4.99 -33.86 10.95
CA ASP A 312 -3.80 -33.14 11.41
C ASP A 312 -3.59 -31.85 10.66
N LEU A 313 -2.82 -30.92 11.24
CA LEU A 313 -2.50 -29.60 10.65
C LEU A 313 -1.05 -29.49 10.22
N LYS A 314 -0.82 -28.63 9.25
CA LYS A 314 0.50 -28.14 8.88
C LYS A 314 0.72 -26.78 9.51
N GLY A 315 1.69 -26.66 10.45
CA GLY A 315 1.92 -25.41 11.18
C GLY A 315 3.05 -25.51 12.17
N ASN A 316 3.17 -24.53 13.04
CA ASN A 316 4.11 -24.54 14.16
C ASN A 316 3.41 -25.00 15.43
N VAL A 317 3.87 -26.12 16.02
CA VAL A 317 3.24 -26.72 17.18
C VAL A 317 3.20 -25.81 18.41
N ASP A 318 4.27 -25.05 18.65
CA ASP A 318 4.36 -24.15 19.82
C ASP A 318 3.43 -22.96 19.67
N GLU A 319 3.35 -22.36 18.47
CA GLU A 319 2.44 -21.27 18.18
C GLU A 319 0.96 -21.71 18.30
N LEU A 320 0.60 -22.86 17.71
CA LEU A 320 -0.75 -23.41 17.81
C LEU A 320 -1.11 -23.81 19.25
N ARG A 321 -0.18 -24.41 19.98
CA ARG A 321 -0.36 -24.66 21.41
C ARG A 321 -0.66 -23.38 22.16
N SER A 322 0.15 -22.34 21.98
CA SER A 322 -0.04 -21.05 22.64
C SER A 322 -1.43 -20.46 22.32
N ALA A 323 -1.86 -20.49 21.06
CA ALA A 323 -3.16 -19.97 20.65
C ALA A 323 -4.32 -20.75 21.29
N PHE A 324 -4.29 -22.08 21.21
CA PHE A 324 -5.37 -22.91 21.74
C PHE A 324 -5.42 -22.90 23.27
N THR A 325 -4.26 -22.92 23.95
CA THR A 325 -4.18 -22.74 25.41
C THR A 325 -4.78 -21.42 25.86
N ASN A 326 -4.52 -20.32 25.13
CA ASN A 326 -5.12 -19.01 25.44
C ASN A 326 -6.66 -19.04 25.34
N LEU A 327 -7.23 -19.72 24.34
CA LEU A 327 -8.69 -19.86 24.21
C LEU A 327 -9.27 -20.68 25.36
N VAL A 328 -8.65 -21.82 25.68
CA VAL A 328 -9.12 -22.71 26.77
C VAL A 328 -8.97 -22.03 28.15
N THR A 329 -7.86 -21.34 28.41
CA THR A 329 -7.63 -20.61 29.64
C THR A 329 -8.67 -19.49 29.83
N ASN A 330 -9.02 -18.79 28.75
CA ASN A 330 -10.09 -17.80 28.80
C ASN A 330 -11.43 -18.43 29.14
N ALA A 331 -11.79 -19.55 28.52
CA ALA A 331 -13.02 -20.27 28.86
C ALA A 331 -13.06 -20.67 30.34
N VAL A 332 -11.95 -21.21 30.89
CA VAL A 332 -11.87 -21.56 32.33
C VAL A 332 -12.00 -20.34 33.22
N ARG A 333 -11.41 -19.21 32.89
CA ARG A 333 -11.42 -17.99 33.70
C ARG A 333 -12.78 -17.28 33.73
N TYR A 334 -13.52 -17.35 32.63
CA TYR A 334 -14.77 -16.58 32.49
C TYR A 334 -16.03 -17.45 32.68
N THR A 335 -15.86 -18.73 32.94
CA THR A 335 -16.97 -19.63 33.27
C THR A 335 -17.11 -19.71 34.80
N PRO A 336 -18.30 -19.51 35.37
CA PRO A 336 -18.56 -19.76 36.82
C PRO A 336 -18.41 -21.23 37.17
N ALA A 337 -18.22 -21.50 38.46
CA ALA A 337 -18.19 -22.88 38.96
C ALA A 337 -19.44 -23.68 38.53
N ASP A 338 -19.27 -24.98 38.33
CA ASP A 338 -20.26 -25.91 37.75
C ASP A 338 -20.61 -25.70 36.29
N GLY A 339 -19.95 -24.75 35.62
CA GLY A 339 -20.12 -24.50 34.19
C GLY A 339 -19.49 -25.59 33.28
N ARG A 340 -19.81 -25.52 32.00
CA ARG A 340 -19.34 -26.50 31.01
C ARG A 340 -18.46 -25.80 29.98
N ILE A 341 -17.39 -26.50 29.58
CA ILE A 341 -16.46 -26.07 28.54
C ILE A 341 -16.32 -27.25 27.59
N MET A 342 -16.63 -27.02 26.31
CA MET A 342 -16.54 -28.00 25.25
C MET A 342 -15.47 -27.57 24.27
N LEU A 343 -14.48 -28.44 24.06
CA LEU A 343 -13.44 -28.31 23.06
C LEU A 343 -13.79 -29.26 21.92
N ARG A 344 -13.86 -28.75 20.70
CA ARG A 344 -14.18 -29.55 19.53
C ARG A 344 -13.22 -29.27 18.40
N TRP A 345 -12.73 -30.34 17.76
CA TRP A 345 -11.95 -30.28 16.55
C TRP A 345 -12.64 -31.13 15.49
N GLU A 346 -13.05 -30.47 14.42
CA GLU A 346 -13.79 -31.09 13.32
C GLU A 346 -13.36 -30.52 11.99
N SER A 347 -13.76 -31.13 10.88
CA SER A 347 -13.48 -30.66 9.53
C SER A 347 -14.73 -30.70 8.66
N ASP A 348 -14.75 -29.81 7.68
CA ASP A 348 -15.74 -29.74 6.62
C ASP A 348 -15.07 -29.55 5.25
N ASP A 349 -15.86 -29.34 4.18
CA ASP A 349 -15.37 -29.15 2.81
C ASP A 349 -14.46 -27.92 2.66
N LYS A 350 -14.47 -26.97 3.61
CA LYS A 350 -13.68 -25.73 3.57
C LYS A 350 -12.37 -25.86 4.32
N GLY A 351 -12.25 -26.82 5.21
CA GLY A 351 -11.06 -27.05 6.02
C GLY A 351 -11.36 -27.63 7.38
N ALA A 352 -10.52 -27.33 8.37
CA ALA A 352 -10.69 -27.82 9.73
C ALA A 352 -10.92 -26.66 10.69
N HIS A 353 -11.64 -26.90 11.78
CA HIS A 353 -11.91 -25.88 12.77
C HIS A 353 -11.82 -26.40 14.20
N PHE A 354 -11.25 -25.52 15.04
CA PHE A 354 -11.19 -25.70 16.49
C PHE A 354 -12.17 -24.76 17.16
N SER A 355 -13.10 -25.30 17.92
CA SER A 355 -14.04 -24.48 18.69
C SER A 355 -13.91 -24.73 20.20
N VAL A 356 -13.99 -23.62 20.94
CA VAL A 356 -14.07 -23.60 22.41
C VAL A 356 -15.39 -22.95 22.77
N GLN A 357 -16.32 -23.74 23.29
CA GLN A 357 -17.61 -23.29 23.77
C GLN A 357 -17.65 -23.31 25.28
N ASP A 358 -18.05 -22.22 25.90
CA ASP A 358 -18.23 -22.07 27.33
C ASP A 358 -19.66 -21.65 27.69
N THR A 359 -20.05 -21.91 28.94
CA THR A 359 -21.30 -21.43 29.54
C THR A 359 -21.05 -20.31 30.53
N GLY A 360 -20.11 -19.42 30.20
CA GLY A 360 -19.66 -18.33 31.02
C GLY A 360 -20.55 -17.08 30.97
N ILE A 361 -20.00 -15.98 31.44
CA ILE A 361 -20.71 -14.69 31.52
C ILE A 361 -21.09 -14.07 30.17
N GLY A 362 -20.56 -14.60 29.08
CA GLY A 362 -20.76 -14.03 27.74
C GLY A 362 -20.14 -12.64 27.55
N ILE A 363 -20.30 -12.09 26.37
CA ILE A 363 -19.66 -10.83 25.93
C ILE A 363 -20.68 -9.98 25.17
N SER A 364 -20.78 -8.70 25.49
CA SER A 364 -21.62 -7.74 24.75
C SER A 364 -21.08 -7.52 23.35
N PRO A 365 -21.97 -7.37 22.34
CA PRO A 365 -21.58 -7.22 20.92
C PRO A 365 -20.59 -6.08 20.66
N GLU A 366 -20.70 -4.99 21.40
CA GLU A 366 -19.84 -3.80 21.27
C GLU A 366 -18.36 -4.08 21.59
N HIS A 367 -18.08 -5.15 22.36
CA HIS A 367 -16.72 -5.53 22.74
C HIS A 367 -16.10 -6.55 21.80
N ILE A 368 -16.89 -7.33 21.04
CA ILE A 368 -16.41 -8.48 20.24
C ILE A 368 -15.33 -8.06 19.24
N SER A 369 -15.51 -6.96 18.51
CA SER A 369 -14.56 -6.47 17.52
C SER A 369 -13.22 -6.06 18.13
N ARG A 370 -13.19 -5.73 19.42
CA ARG A 370 -12.02 -5.20 20.12
C ARG A 370 -11.29 -6.23 20.97
N LEU A 371 -11.85 -7.41 21.17
CA LEU A 371 -11.28 -8.46 22.04
C LEU A 371 -9.85 -8.88 21.67
N THR A 372 -9.50 -8.76 20.39
CA THR A 372 -8.16 -9.08 19.88
C THR A 372 -7.18 -7.90 19.92
N GLU A 373 -7.61 -6.72 20.40
CA GLU A 373 -6.71 -5.59 20.66
C GLU A 373 -5.81 -5.89 21.85
N ARG A 374 -4.57 -5.40 21.82
CA ARG A 374 -3.60 -5.60 22.92
C ARG A 374 -4.07 -4.89 24.18
N PHE A 375 -4.00 -5.58 25.34
CA PHE A 375 -4.42 -5.08 26.65
C PHE A 375 -5.91 -4.74 26.76
N TYR A 376 -6.72 -5.11 25.74
CA TYR A 376 -8.14 -4.86 25.82
C TYR A 376 -8.83 -5.81 26.81
N ARG A 377 -9.71 -5.26 27.63
CA ARG A 377 -10.49 -5.99 28.64
C ARG A 377 -11.86 -5.35 28.77
N VAL A 378 -12.92 -6.16 28.81
CA VAL A 378 -14.30 -5.69 28.90
C VAL A 378 -14.55 -4.96 30.23
N ASP A 379 -14.00 -5.45 31.33
CA ASP A 379 -14.23 -4.91 32.66
C ASP A 379 -12.93 -4.81 33.46
N LYS A 380 -12.45 -3.59 33.75
CA LYS A 380 -11.22 -3.36 34.55
C LYS A 380 -11.40 -3.66 36.06
N SER A 381 -12.63 -3.67 36.56
CA SER A 381 -12.91 -3.87 38.00
C SER A 381 -12.97 -5.34 38.41
N ARG A 382 -13.65 -6.19 37.64
CA ARG A 382 -13.69 -7.66 37.82
C ARG A 382 -12.39 -8.35 37.44
N SER A 383 -11.57 -7.67 36.68
CA SER A 383 -10.32 -8.21 36.17
C SER A 383 -9.21 -8.41 37.20
N ARG A 384 -9.34 -7.87 38.42
CA ARG A 384 -8.39 -8.14 39.50
C ARG A 384 -8.53 -9.58 40.02
N GLU A 385 -9.72 -10.15 39.94
CA GLU A 385 -10.00 -11.53 40.36
C GLU A 385 -9.63 -12.56 39.27
N THR A 386 -9.72 -12.17 37.95
CA THR A 386 -9.51 -13.10 36.85
C THR A 386 -8.07 -13.14 36.31
N GLN A 387 -7.14 -12.34 36.84
CA GLN A 387 -5.68 -12.36 36.52
C GLN A 387 -5.27 -12.36 35.05
N GLY A 388 -6.11 -11.90 34.11
CA GLY A 388 -5.78 -11.89 32.66
C GLY A 388 -4.83 -10.74 32.29
N THR A 389 -3.86 -10.98 31.38
CA THR A 389 -2.92 -9.98 30.85
C THR A 389 -3.54 -9.06 29.81
N GLY A 390 -4.63 -9.48 29.16
CA GLY A 390 -5.21 -8.80 28.00
C GLY A 390 -4.39 -8.98 26.70
N LEU A 391 -3.39 -9.86 26.69
CA LEU A 391 -2.57 -10.17 25.53
C LEU A 391 -2.94 -11.50 24.87
N GLY A 392 -3.58 -12.43 25.58
CA GLY A 392 -3.84 -13.79 25.10
C GLY A 392 -4.60 -13.83 23.76
N LEU A 393 -5.69 -13.06 23.60
CA LEU A 393 -6.43 -13.00 22.33
C LEU A 393 -5.68 -12.26 21.21
N ALA A 394 -4.81 -11.31 21.54
CA ALA A 394 -3.91 -10.70 20.58
C ALA A 394 -2.88 -11.73 20.08
N ILE A 395 -2.33 -12.58 20.96
CA ILE A 395 -1.46 -13.71 20.59
C ILE A 395 -2.23 -14.68 19.67
N VAL A 396 -3.45 -15.06 20.02
CA VAL A 396 -4.30 -15.91 19.16
C VAL A 396 -4.40 -15.31 17.77
N ARG A 397 -4.77 -14.02 17.66
CA ARG A 397 -4.90 -13.34 16.36
C ARG A 397 -3.61 -13.40 15.53
N HIS A 398 -2.45 -13.12 16.13
CA HIS A 398 -1.17 -13.13 15.41
C HIS A 398 -0.77 -14.54 14.97
N VAL A 399 -0.96 -15.55 15.81
CA VAL A 399 -0.75 -16.95 15.43
C VAL A 399 -1.63 -17.33 14.24
N LEU A 400 -2.92 -16.98 14.29
CA LEU A 400 -3.87 -17.32 13.23
C LEU A 400 -3.53 -16.62 11.91
N LEU A 401 -3.13 -15.36 11.94
CA LEU A 401 -2.66 -14.64 10.74
C LEU A 401 -1.46 -15.35 10.09
N ARG A 402 -0.50 -15.83 10.88
CA ARG A 402 0.67 -16.57 10.40
C ARG A 402 0.31 -17.93 9.80
N HIS A 403 -0.76 -18.56 10.29
CA HIS A 403 -1.28 -19.84 9.82
C HIS A 403 -2.42 -19.69 8.79
N HIS A 404 -2.65 -18.49 8.24
CA HIS A 404 -3.75 -18.20 7.30
C HIS A 404 -5.13 -18.64 7.82
N ALA A 405 -5.29 -18.68 9.14
CA ALA A 405 -6.51 -19.05 9.81
C ALA A 405 -7.32 -17.81 10.24
N THR A 406 -8.61 -17.98 10.49
CA THR A 406 -9.51 -16.91 10.93
C THR A 406 -10.18 -17.27 12.24
N LEU A 407 -10.52 -16.24 13.05
CA LEU A 407 -11.24 -16.38 14.31
C LEU A 407 -12.66 -15.82 14.14
N ASP A 408 -13.66 -16.62 14.48
CA ASP A 408 -15.04 -16.19 14.67
C ASP A 408 -15.41 -16.26 16.15
N ILE A 409 -16.17 -15.26 16.63
CA ILE A 409 -16.57 -15.14 18.04
C ILE A 409 -18.08 -14.93 18.10
N GLN A 410 -18.79 -15.90 18.67
CA GLN A 410 -20.21 -15.81 18.92
C GLN A 410 -20.43 -15.80 20.43
N SER A 411 -21.11 -14.78 20.94
CA SER A 411 -21.34 -14.65 22.36
C SER A 411 -22.64 -13.92 22.67
N VAL A 412 -23.29 -14.35 23.74
CA VAL A 412 -24.49 -13.72 24.27
C VAL A 412 -24.28 -13.50 25.76
N PRO A 413 -24.47 -12.29 26.29
CA PRO A 413 -24.37 -12.01 27.72
C PRO A 413 -25.16 -13.02 28.55
N ASP A 414 -24.58 -13.52 29.61
CA ASP A 414 -25.09 -14.51 30.56
C ASP A 414 -25.42 -15.90 29.97
N HIS A 415 -25.06 -16.18 28.71
CA HIS A 415 -25.27 -17.48 28.05
C HIS A 415 -23.97 -18.14 27.58
N GLY A 416 -22.83 -17.45 27.72
CA GLY A 416 -21.53 -17.97 27.34
C GLY A 416 -21.04 -17.51 25.98
N SER A 417 -19.92 -18.09 25.54
CA SER A 417 -19.24 -17.75 24.32
C SER A 417 -18.79 -18.97 23.55
N THR A 418 -18.67 -18.82 22.24
CA THR A 418 -18.05 -19.81 21.34
C THR A 418 -16.97 -19.08 20.50
N PHE A 419 -15.74 -19.51 20.67
CA PHE A 419 -14.59 -19.08 19.88
C PHE A 419 -14.27 -20.17 18.88
N THR A 420 -14.36 -19.86 17.60
CA THR A 420 -14.10 -20.85 16.51
C THR A 420 -12.95 -20.36 15.64
N VAL A 421 -11.93 -21.18 15.50
CA VAL A 421 -10.77 -20.95 14.62
C VAL A 421 -10.93 -21.81 13.38
N TYR A 422 -10.91 -21.20 12.21
CA TYR A 422 -11.01 -21.88 10.93
C TYR A 422 -9.66 -21.93 10.21
N PHE A 423 -9.20 -23.13 9.87
CA PHE A 423 -8.02 -23.38 9.07
C PHE A 423 -8.43 -23.78 7.65
N PRO A 424 -7.84 -23.20 6.60
CA PRO A 424 -8.18 -23.56 5.23
C PRO A 424 -7.72 -25.00 4.92
N ALA A 425 -8.38 -25.67 3.98
CA ALA A 425 -8.04 -27.04 3.57
C ALA A 425 -6.57 -27.22 3.14
N SER A 426 -5.91 -26.15 2.68
CA SER A 426 -4.48 -26.17 2.34
C SER A 426 -3.55 -26.38 3.54
N GLN A 427 -4.03 -26.18 4.75
CA GLN A 427 -3.29 -26.38 6.01
C GLN A 427 -3.59 -27.75 6.66
N THR A 428 -4.55 -28.52 6.15
CA THR A 428 -4.93 -29.84 6.70
C THR A 428 -4.12 -30.95 6.05
N ILE A 429 -3.80 -31.98 6.82
CA ILE A 429 -3.07 -33.19 6.37
C ILE A 429 -3.85 -34.42 6.77
N GLY A 430 -4.26 -35.22 5.80
CA GLY A 430 -5.04 -36.46 5.98
C GLY A 430 -6.36 -36.41 5.21
N ASP A 431 -7.01 -37.58 5.07
CA ASP A 431 -8.29 -37.66 4.39
C ASP A 431 -9.40 -37.05 5.25
N PHE A 432 -10.22 -36.20 4.63
CA PHE A 432 -11.46 -35.74 5.23
C PHE A 432 -12.35 -36.95 5.48
N VAL A 433 -12.60 -37.23 6.74
CA VAL A 433 -13.58 -38.27 7.09
C VAL A 433 -14.96 -37.75 6.73
N ASP A 434 -15.54 -38.24 5.63
CA ASP A 434 -16.92 -37.92 5.27
C ASP A 434 -17.81 -38.25 6.48
N ALA A 435 -18.28 -37.27 7.17
CA ALA A 435 -19.33 -37.40 8.18
C ALA A 435 -20.63 -37.73 7.42
N LYS A 436 -20.96 -39.00 7.39
CA LYS A 436 -22.28 -39.53 6.93
C LYS A 436 -23.34 -39.25 7.99
#